data_b478a2666315ef21f33954375de8990c
#
_entry.id   b478a2666315ef21f33954375de8990c
#
_cell.length_a   1.000
_cell.length_b   1.000
_cell.length_c   1.000
_cell.angle_alpha   90.00
_cell.angle_beta   90.00
_cell.angle_gamma   90.00
#
_symmetry.space_group_name_H-M   'P 1'
#
loop_
_entity.id
_entity.type
_entity.pdbx_description
1 polymer ?
#
loop_
_entity_poly.entity_id
_entity_poly.type
_entity_poly.pdbx_seq_one_letter_code
_entity_poly.pdbx_strand_id
1 'polypeptide(L)'
;SVQKNFDWKIPGNNFVRSGAFIKKAGSTIVVSCYVYDDRYHHVGIRRPDGSMLYVNGMHQVTKTFNCETTGTYYVYVENMRSKEIRAAGYFIK
;
A
#
# COMPACT_ATOMS: atom_id res chain seq x y z
N SER A 1 2.78 7.09 16.53
CA SER A 1 2.44 6.76 15.14
C SER A 1 2.57 7.99 14.25
N VAL A 2 2.97 7.78 13.01
CA VAL A 2 3.22 8.85 12.04
C VAL A 2 2.38 8.58 10.81
N GLN A 3 1.65 9.58 10.38
CA GLN A 3 0.87 9.52 9.14
C GLN A 3 1.68 10.10 7.99
N LYS A 4 1.72 9.38 6.87
CA LYS A 4 2.32 9.83 5.62
C LYS A 4 1.26 9.84 4.53
N ASN A 5 1.18 10.93 3.80
CA ASN A 5 0.28 11.05 2.65
C ASN A 5 1.01 10.63 1.38
N PHE A 6 0.27 10.10 0.43
CA PHE A 6 0.83 9.79 -0.89
C PHE A 6 -0.16 10.17 -2.00
N ASP A 7 0.39 10.39 -3.18
CA ASP A 7 -0.36 10.68 -4.39
C ASP A 7 0.53 10.22 -5.55
N TRP A 8 0.19 9.05 -6.08
CA TRP A 8 1.04 8.37 -7.06
C TRP A 8 0.34 8.16 -8.38
N LYS A 9 1.06 8.44 -9.46
CA LYS A 9 0.70 7.97 -10.80
C LYS A 9 1.37 6.61 -11.00
N ILE A 10 0.57 5.59 -11.30
CA ILE A 10 1.06 4.23 -11.41
C ILE A 10 0.86 3.76 -12.84
N PRO A 11 1.94 3.52 -13.60
CA PRO A 11 1.83 3.00 -14.96
C PRO A 11 1.10 1.67 -15.01
N GLY A 12 0.57 1.34 -16.17
CA GLY A 12 -0.13 0.08 -16.35
C GLY A 12 0.74 -1.12 -16.00
N ASN A 13 0.17 -2.08 -15.29
CA ASN A 13 0.81 -3.33 -14.87
C ASN A 13 2.07 -3.12 -14.02
N ASN A 14 2.13 -2.00 -13.29
CA ASN A 14 3.24 -1.65 -12.43
C ASN A 14 2.75 -1.33 -11.02
N PHE A 15 3.70 -1.17 -10.13
CA PHE A 15 3.41 -0.74 -8.76
C PHE A 15 4.31 0.42 -8.37
N VAL A 16 3.87 1.18 -7.37
CA VAL A 16 4.65 2.22 -6.71
C VAL A 16 4.64 1.93 -5.22
N ARG A 17 5.74 2.15 -4.56
CA ARG A 17 5.88 1.90 -3.13
C ARG A 17 6.40 3.13 -2.40
N SER A 18 6.15 3.16 -1.10
CA SER A 18 6.71 4.14 -0.19
C SER A 18 8.21 3.92 0.03
N GLY A 19 8.85 4.84 0.73
CA GLY A 19 10.15 4.58 1.34
C GLY A 19 10.06 3.49 2.39
N ALA A 20 11.19 2.92 2.75
CA ALA A 20 11.29 1.88 3.75
C ALA A 20 11.09 2.44 5.17
N PHE A 21 10.49 1.64 6.04
CA PHE A 21 10.40 1.97 7.46
C PHE A 21 10.42 0.69 8.29
N ILE A 22 10.82 0.82 9.56
CA ILE A 22 10.96 -0.32 10.46
C ILE A 22 9.73 -0.41 11.36
N LYS A 23 9.21 -1.63 11.51
CA LYS A 23 8.12 -1.94 12.44
C LYS A 23 8.51 -3.11 13.32
N LYS A 24 8.01 -3.10 14.55
CA LYS A 24 8.18 -4.21 15.49
C LYS A 24 7.06 -5.22 15.32
N ALA A 25 7.37 -6.48 15.59
CA ALA A 25 6.37 -7.53 15.65
C ALA A 25 5.25 -7.16 16.62
N GLY A 26 4.00 -7.39 16.20
CA GLY A 26 2.81 -7.05 16.98
C GLY A 26 2.28 -5.64 16.73
N SER A 27 2.97 -4.82 15.96
CA SER A 27 2.48 -3.50 15.57
C SER A 27 1.63 -3.58 14.31
N THR A 28 1.07 -2.45 13.89
CA THR A 28 0.18 -2.39 12.73
C THR A 28 0.58 -1.28 11.78
N ILE A 29 0.15 -1.43 10.52
CA ILE A 29 0.22 -0.39 9.49
C ILE A 29 -1.19 -0.21 8.96
N VAL A 30 -1.71 1.01 9.02
CA VAL A 30 -3.01 1.34 8.43
C VAL A 30 -2.76 1.97 7.07
N VAL A 31 -3.43 1.46 6.03
CA VAL A 31 -3.33 2.03 4.69
C VAL A 31 -4.72 2.41 4.21
N SER A 32 -4.88 3.66 3.77
CA SER A 32 -6.10 4.14 3.15
C SER A 32 -5.76 4.64 1.75
N CYS A 33 -6.42 4.08 0.75
CA CYS A 33 -6.13 4.35 -0.64
C CYS A 33 -7.40 4.65 -1.42
N TYR A 34 -7.35 5.68 -2.24
CA TYR A 34 -8.41 6.10 -3.14
C TYR A 34 -7.85 6.10 -4.56
N VAL A 35 -8.53 5.41 -5.48
CA VAL A 35 -8.18 5.40 -6.90
C VAL A 35 -9.26 6.14 -7.68
N TYR A 36 -8.85 7.14 -8.46
CA TYR A 36 -9.74 8.13 -9.06
C TYR A 36 -10.72 7.54 -10.08
N ASP A 37 -10.29 6.56 -10.85
CA ASP A 37 -11.12 6.00 -11.92
C ASP A 37 -11.74 4.64 -11.57
N ASP A 38 -11.86 4.33 -10.28
CA ASP A 38 -12.64 3.21 -9.78
C ASP A 38 -12.21 1.87 -10.39
N ARG A 39 -10.88 1.64 -10.45
CA ARG A 39 -10.35 0.47 -11.10
C ARG A 39 -9.71 -0.50 -10.12
N TYR A 40 -9.78 -1.76 -10.50
CA TYR A 40 -9.24 -2.86 -9.73
C TYR A 40 -7.73 -2.67 -9.50
N HIS A 41 -7.31 -2.76 -8.26
CA HIS A 41 -5.91 -2.56 -7.88
C HIS A 41 -5.62 -3.32 -6.57
N HIS A 42 -4.34 -3.53 -6.29
CA HIS A 42 -3.90 -4.10 -5.03
C HIS A 42 -3.33 -3.01 -4.15
N VAL A 43 -3.73 -3.02 -2.86
CA VAL A 43 -3.20 -2.13 -1.84
C VAL A 43 -2.64 -2.99 -0.73
N GLY A 44 -1.38 -2.78 -0.36
CA GLY A 44 -0.79 -3.66 0.63
C GLY A 44 0.54 -3.20 1.19
N ILE A 45 1.18 -4.15 1.82
CA ILE A 45 2.50 -3.97 2.42
C ILE A 45 3.45 -5.04 1.90
N ARG A 46 4.73 -4.68 1.81
CA ARG A 46 5.79 -5.64 1.59
C ARG A 46 6.45 -5.92 2.93
N ARG A 47 6.56 -7.19 3.28
CA ARG A 47 7.11 -7.65 4.56
C ARG A 47 8.62 -7.79 4.50
N PRO A 48 9.31 -7.96 5.66
CA PRO A 48 10.77 -8.07 5.69
C PRO A 48 11.33 -9.21 4.85
N ASP A 49 10.59 -10.32 4.71
CA ASP A 49 11.02 -11.45 3.88
C ASP A 49 10.79 -11.24 2.37
N GLY A 50 10.28 -10.06 2.00
CA GLY A 50 10.00 -9.73 0.60
C GLY A 50 8.61 -10.14 0.12
N SER A 51 7.84 -10.86 0.92
CA SER A 51 6.48 -11.26 0.54
C SER A 51 5.53 -10.07 0.63
N MET A 52 4.47 -10.13 -0.17
CA MET A 52 3.46 -9.08 -0.25
C MET A 52 2.17 -9.56 0.39
N LEU A 53 1.56 -8.69 1.18
CA LEU A 53 0.25 -8.92 1.75
C LEU A 53 -0.65 -7.77 1.29
N TYR A 54 -1.76 -8.09 0.64
CA TYR A 54 -2.59 -7.06 0.02
C TYR A 54 -4.07 -7.36 0.12
N VAL A 55 -4.87 -6.35 -0.15
CA VAL A 55 -6.30 -6.44 -0.37
C VAL A 55 -6.64 -5.88 -1.74
N ASN A 56 -7.75 -6.34 -2.29
CA ASN A 56 -8.26 -5.80 -3.55
C ASN A 56 -9.01 -4.51 -3.28
N GLY A 57 -8.66 -3.47 -4.01
CA GLY A 57 -9.37 -2.20 -3.97
C GLY A 57 -10.06 -1.95 -5.29
N MET A 58 -11.19 -1.26 -5.26
CA MET A 58 -11.89 -0.80 -6.46
C MET A 58 -11.85 0.71 -6.56
N HIS A 59 -12.36 1.39 -5.57
CA HIS A 59 -12.47 2.85 -5.52
C HIS A 59 -11.76 3.38 -4.30
N GLN A 60 -12.12 2.90 -3.15
CA GLN A 60 -11.50 3.27 -1.88
C GLN A 60 -11.41 2.05 -0.98
N VAL A 61 -10.30 1.93 -0.27
CA VAL A 61 -10.12 0.89 0.72
C VAL A 61 -9.27 1.41 1.85
N THR A 62 -9.63 1.03 3.06
CA THR A 62 -8.83 1.27 4.26
C THR A 62 -8.63 -0.07 4.94
N LYS A 63 -7.39 -0.41 5.19
CA LYS A 63 -7.04 -1.71 5.78
C LYS A 63 -5.97 -1.55 6.82
N THR A 64 -6.13 -2.26 7.93
CA THR A 64 -5.11 -2.41 8.97
C THR A 64 -4.37 -3.72 8.75
N PHE A 65 -3.07 -3.64 8.53
CA PHE A 65 -2.20 -4.80 8.37
C PHE A 65 -1.43 -5.06 9.65
N ASN A 66 -1.35 -6.31 10.06
CA ASN A 66 -0.56 -6.71 11.22
C ASN A 66 0.88 -7.00 10.79
N CYS A 67 1.84 -6.48 11.56
CA CYS A 67 3.26 -6.76 11.37
C CYS A 67 3.62 -7.94 12.26
N GLU A 68 3.78 -9.11 11.68
CA GLU A 68 4.04 -10.34 12.43
C GLU A 68 5.51 -10.49 12.81
N THR A 69 6.40 -9.87 12.05
CA THR A 69 7.85 -9.92 12.30
C THR A 69 8.42 -8.53 12.38
N THR A 70 9.47 -8.36 13.17
CA THR A 70 10.23 -7.11 13.23
C THR A 70 11.09 -6.99 12.00
N GLY A 71 11.09 -5.82 11.37
CA GLY A 71 11.96 -5.57 10.24
C GLY A 71 11.48 -4.44 9.35
N THR A 72 11.95 -4.43 8.12
CA THR A 72 11.70 -3.39 7.14
C THR A 72 10.44 -3.66 6.35
N TYR A 73 9.58 -2.67 6.26
CA TYR A 73 8.30 -2.72 5.55
C TYR A 73 8.21 -1.59 4.54
N TYR A 74 7.35 -1.81 3.53
CA TYR A 74 6.94 -0.80 2.55
C TYR A 74 5.43 -0.86 2.40
N VAL A 75 4.82 0.27 2.08
CA VAL A 75 3.44 0.33 1.60
C VAL A 75 3.48 0.43 0.08
N TYR A 76 2.59 -0.27 -0.60
CA TYR A 76 2.56 -0.22 -2.07
C TYR A 76 1.13 -0.24 -2.60
N VAL A 77 0.98 0.25 -3.81
CA VAL A 77 -0.24 0.11 -4.61
C VAL A 77 0.16 -0.43 -5.97
N GLU A 78 -0.51 -1.49 -6.41
CA GLU A 78 -0.24 -2.12 -7.69
C GLU A 78 -1.41 -1.92 -8.64
N ASN A 79 -1.11 -1.44 -9.84
CA ASN A 79 -2.08 -1.27 -10.90
C ASN A 79 -2.22 -2.58 -11.68
N MET A 80 -3.37 -3.20 -11.58
CA MET A 80 -3.64 -4.49 -12.22
C MET A 80 -4.18 -4.33 -13.65
N ARG A 81 -4.16 -3.13 -14.18
CA ARG A 81 -4.68 -2.83 -15.51
C ARG A 81 -3.56 -2.32 -16.41
N SER A 82 -3.82 -2.30 -17.73
CA SER A 82 -2.85 -1.81 -18.70
C SER A 82 -2.78 -0.28 -18.79
N LYS A 83 -3.76 0.41 -18.23
CA LYS A 83 -3.87 1.86 -18.29
C LYS A 83 -3.35 2.47 -16.98
N GLU A 84 -2.68 3.63 -17.07
CA GLU A 84 -2.21 4.35 -15.89
C GLU A 84 -3.37 4.68 -14.95
N ILE A 85 -3.12 4.57 -13.65
CA ILE A 85 -4.07 5.00 -12.61
C ILE A 85 -3.40 6.03 -11.70
N ARG A 86 -4.23 6.79 -11.00
CA ARG A 86 -3.77 7.69 -9.95
C ARG A 86 -4.36 7.22 -8.63
N ALA A 87 -3.48 6.98 -7.66
CA ALA A 87 -3.85 6.51 -6.33
C ALA A 87 -3.36 7.51 -5.29
N ALA A 88 -4.24 7.91 -4.41
CA ALA A 88 -3.92 8.87 -3.36
C ALA A 88 -4.46 8.40 -2.02
N GLY A 89 -3.84 8.84 -0.94
CA GLY A 89 -4.29 8.48 0.39
C GLY A 89 -3.22 8.68 1.43
N TYR A 90 -3.22 7.81 2.41
CA TYR A 90 -2.26 7.89 3.50
C TYR A 90 -1.98 6.51 4.08
N PHE A 91 -0.89 6.41 4.82
CA PHE A 91 -0.65 5.26 5.68
C PHE A 91 -0.13 5.75 7.03
N ILE A 92 -0.42 4.96 8.05
CA ILE A 92 0.01 5.24 9.41
C ILE A 92 0.95 4.13 9.82
N LYS A 93 2.20 4.50 10.08
CA LYS A 93 3.26 3.58 10.46
C LYS A 93 3.67 3.68 11.93
#